data_d7091e808ca86a6117b8bd4e4800770c
#
_entry.id   d7091e808ca86a6117b8bd4e4800770c
#
_cell.length_a   1.000
_cell.length_b   1.000
_cell.length_c   1.000
_cell.angle_alpha   90.00
_cell.angle_beta   90.00
_cell.angle_gamma   90.00
#
_symmetry.space_group_name_H-M   'P 1'
#
loop_
_entity.id
_entity.type
_entity.pdbx_description
1 polymer ?
#
loop_
_entity_poly.entity_id
_entity_poly.type
_entity_poly.pdbx_seq_one_letter_code
_entity_poly.pdbx_strand_id
1 'polypeptide(L)'
;MPYITVMQSPAYHQISFEEIISGEVNMQSMITSNSTNTRTHFAQRLKPQFLDRFDFAGMVSALESFCEQNAELYAVPREALYTTFHIPKKSGGLREINAPVPELMTALRNLKTLFETKMFALYHTSAFAYVKNRSTIDAIKRHQRNDSHWFLKTDFSNFFGDTTLVFLRYSLSLIFPFSEIVKSERGRAALDKALNLCFLHGGLPQGTPISPMLTNLMMIPLDHKVYNTLRDFNGQSFVYTRYADDSLISSRREFDYNKVIDFINQTLDDFHAPFKIKDEKTRYGSRAGSNWNLGLMLNKDNEITIGHKNKQRFRAMISNYILDRKNGIVWELHDVQVLRGLINYYRMVEEKYVDEVIKYNNEKYQTDVMRTIHEDLAA
;
A
#
# COMPACT_ATOMS: atom_id res chain seq x y z
N MET A 1 -9.26 -20.77 5.95
CA MET A 1 -8.47 -20.66 4.71
C MET A 1 -8.99 -19.47 3.93
N PRO A 2 -8.18 -18.48 3.56
CA PRO A 2 -8.67 -17.36 2.79
C PRO A 2 -8.63 -17.70 1.30
N TYR A 3 -9.79 -17.78 0.68
CA TYR A 3 -9.94 -17.84 -0.76
C TYR A 3 -9.71 -16.47 -1.36
N ILE A 4 -8.90 -16.40 -2.43
CA ILE A 4 -8.89 -15.23 -3.32
C ILE A 4 -10.08 -15.39 -4.24
N THR A 5 -11.19 -14.72 -3.95
CA THR A 5 -12.36 -14.71 -4.83
C THR A 5 -12.03 -13.83 -6.04
N VAL A 6 -11.69 -14.46 -7.15
CA VAL A 6 -11.71 -13.82 -8.47
C VAL A 6 -13.17 -13.76 -8.87
N MET A 7 -13.71 -12.53 -9.05
CA MET A 7 -15.11 -12.36 -9.44
C MET A 7 -15.42 -13.14 -10.72
N GLN A 8 -16.50 -13.89 -10.69
CA GLN A 8 -16.99 -14.76 -11.75
C GLN A 8 -17.30 -14.01 -13.04
N SER A 9 -16.55 -14.33 -14.08
CA SER A 9 -17.04 -14.35 -15.45
C SER A 9 -17.23 -15.83 -15.82
N PRO A 10 -18.24 -16.23 -16.60
CA PRO A 10 -18.62 -17.64 -16.80
C PRO A 10 -17.59 -18.55 -17.48
N ALA A 11 -16.41 -18.05 -17.76
CA ALA A 11 -15.35 -18.77 -18.51
C ALA A 11 -14.06 -19.01 -17.71
N TYR A 12 -13.98 -18.62 -16.41
CA TYR A 12 -12.72 -18.75 -15.67
C TYR A 12 -12.88 -19.71 -14.47
N HIS A 13 -12.11 -20.77 -14.46
CA HIS A 13 -11.95 -21.61 -13.26
C HIS A 13 -11.26 -20.81 -12.18
N GLN A 14 -11.78 -20.92 -10.97
CA GLN A 14 -11.19 -20.38 -9.75
C GLN A 14 -9.81 -21.06 -9.53
N ILE A 15 -8.73 -20.26 -9.65
CA ILE A 15 -7.38 -20.75 -9.32
C ILE A 15 -7.28 -20.68 -7.80
N SER A 16 -7.10 -21.81 -7.13
CA SER A 16 -6.94 -21.86 -5.68
C SER A 16 -5.54 -21.37 -5.28
N PHE A 17 -5.44 -20.85 -4.06
CA PHE A 17 -4.15 -20.46 -3.47
C PHE A 17 -3.19 -21.66 -3.35
N GLU A 18 -3.72 -22.86 -3.27
CA GLU A 18 -2.96 -24.13 -3.21
C GLU A 18 -2.40 -24.52 -4.59
N GLU A 19 -3.10 -24.24 -5.68
CA GLU A 19 -2.56 -24.40 -7.04
C GLU A 19 -1.41 -23.43 -7.33
N ILE A 20 -1.44 -22.23 -6.73
CA ILE A 20 -0.35 -21.25 -6.79
C ILE A 20 0.85 -21.73 -5.96
N ILE A 21 0.61 -22.40 -4.83
CA ILE A 21 1.66 -22.88 -3.91
C ILE A 21 2.20 -24.25 -4.33
N SER A 22 1.40 -25.14 -4.90
CA SER A 22 1.80 -26.51 -5.28
C SER A 22 2.74 -26.61 -6.47
N GLY A 23 3.07 -25.49 -7.10
CA GLY A 23 4.02 -25.41 -8.20
C GLY A 23 3.42 -25.59 -9.60
N GLU A 24 2.10 -25.82 -9.72
CA GLU A 24 1.42 -25.74 -11.00
C GLU A 24 1.26 -24.30 -11.47
N VAL A 25 1.10 -23.36 -10.51
CA VAL A 25 1.12 -21.90 -10.72
C VAL A 25 1.96 -21.25 -9.61
N ASN A 26 3.28 -21.39 -9.68
CA ASN A 26 4.16 -20.74 -8.71
C ASN A 26 4.47 -19.30 -9.11
N MET A 27 3.64 -18.34 -8.70
CA MET A 27 3.90 -16.91 -8.91
C MET A 27 5.15 -16.43 -8.17
N GLN A 28 5.60 -17.11 -7.11
CA GLN A 28 6.87 -16.79 -6.45
C GLN A 28 8.09 -17.24 -7.25
N SER A 29 7.98 -18.33 -8.04
CA SER A 29 9.06 -18.74 -8.95
C SER A 29 9.16 -17.84 -10.19
N MET A 30 8.15 -17.03 -10.45
CA MET A 30 8.12 -16.10 -11.57
C MET A 30 9.10 -14.92 -11.41
N ILE A 31 9.69 -14.71 -10.24
CA ILE A 31 10.52 -13.54 -9.95
C ILE A 31 11.90 -13.95 -9.40
N THR A 32 12.37 -15.16 -9.59
CA THR A 32 13.69 -15.58 -9.13
C THR A 32 14.68 -15.82 -10.24
N SER A 33 15.61 -14.93 -10.46
CA SER A 33 17.00 -15.26 -10.78
C SER A 33 17.92 -14.04 -10.69
N ASN A 34 19.02 -14.23 -9.97
CA ASN A 34 20.16 -13.35 -10.01
C ASN A 34 20.86 -13.54 -11.36
N SER A 35 20.64 -12.68 -12.32
CA SER A 35 21.58 -12.43 -13.43
C SER A 35 21.04 -11.39 -14.39
N THR A 36 21.94 -10.75 -15.09
CA THR A 36 21.78 -9.74 -16.13
C THR A 36 20.85 -10.10 -17.30
N ASN A 37 20.12 -11.23 -17.24
CA ASN A 37 19.18 -11.73 -18.24
C ASN A 37 17.76 -11.94 -17.70
N THR A 38 17.27 -11.02 -16.86
CA THR A 38 15.95 -11.11 -16.20
C THR A 38 14.79 -11.21 -17.18
N ARG A 39 14.87 -10.63 -18.36
CA ARG A 39 13.79 -10.68 -19.39
C ARG A 39 13.54 -12.06 -19.96
N THR A 40 14.58 -12.84 -20.20
CA THR A 40 14.48 -14.14 -20.88
C THR A 40 14.03 -15.26 -19.94
N HIS A 41 14.41 -15.20 -18.67
CA HIS A 41 14.08 -16.26 -17.71
C HIS A 41 12.64 -16.21 -17.16
N PHE A 42 12.02 -15.06 -17.14
CA PHE A 42 10.66 -14.90 -16.63
C PHE A 42 9.62 -15.52 -17.58
N ALA A 43 9.74 -15.23 -18.88
CA ALA A 43 8.87 -15.75 -19.92
C ALA A 43 9.05 -17.27 -20.18
N GLN A 44 10.24 -17.82 -19.90
CA GLN A 44 10.52 -19.24 -20.15
C GLN A 44 9.96 -20.20 -19.08
N ARG A 45 9.50 -19.70 -17.92
CA ARG A 45 9.04 -20.53 -16.80
C ARG A 45 7.54 -20.79 -16.76
N LEU A 46 6.74 -19.97 -17.44
CA LEU A 46 5.31 -20.24 -17.54
C LEU A 46 5.10 -21.38 -18.56
N LYS A 47 4.50 -22.49 -18.08
CA LYS A 47 4.12 -23.59 -18.99
C LYS A 47 3.15 -23.04 -20.03
N PRO A 48 3.32 -23.33 -21.34
CA PRO A 48 2.41 -22.87 -22.40
C PRO A 48 0.94 -23.12 -22.07
N GLN A 49 0.62 -24.30 -21.54
CA GLN A 49 -0.73 -24.69 -21.10
C GLN A 49 -1.34 -23.77 -20.03
N PHE A 50 -0.53 -23.07 -19.24
CA PHE A 50 -1.00 -22.07 -18.29
C PHE A 50 -1.37 -20.77 -19.00
N LEU A 51 -0.55 -20.35 -19.97
CA LEU A 51 -0.76 -19.13 -20.75
C LEU A 51 -2.01 -19.22 -21.61
N ASP A 52 -2.33 -20.42 -22.14
CA ASP A 52 -3.52 -20.67 -22.96
C ASP A 52 -4.84 -20.44 -22.21
N ARG A 53 -4.81 -20.35 -20.89
CA ARG A 53 -5.99 -20.03 -20.05
C ARG A 53 -6.33 -18.55 -20.03
N PHE A 54 -5.49 -17.68 -20.59
CA PHE A 54 -5.66 -16.23 -20.54
C PHE A 54 -5.91 -15.64 -21.91
N ASP A 55 -6.92 -14.80 -22.00
CA ASP A 55 -7.26 -14.05 -23.22
C ASP A 55 -6.44 -12.76 -23.31
N PHE A 56 -5.15 -12.89 -23.69
CA PHE A 56 -4.28 -11.73 -23.89
C PHE A 56 -4.76 -10.81 -25.01
N ALA A 57 -5.36 -11.37 -26.05
CA ALA A 57 -5.92 -10.58 -27.14
C ALA A 57 -7.09 -9.73 -26.67
N GLY A 58 -7.98 -10.30 -25.87
CA GLY A 58 -9.06 -9.56 -25.21
C GLY A 58 -8.57 -8.51 -24.22
N MET A 59 -7.46 -8.76 -23.49
CA MET A 59 -6.83 -7.76 -22.63
C MET A 59 -6.32 -6.55 -23.44
N VAL A 60 -5.65 -6.81 -24.57
CA VAL A 60 -5.16 -5.75 -25.46
C VAL A 60 -6.32 -4.98 -26.06
N SER A 61 -7.35 -5.68 -26.57
CA SER A 61 -8.55 -5.03 -27.12
C SER A 61 -9.29 -4.17 -26.09
N ALA A 62 -9.31 -4.59 -24.82
CA ALA A 62 -9.90 -3.80 -23.74
C ALA A 62 -9.10 -2.52 -23.45
N LEU A 63 -7.77 -2.55 -23.54
CA LEU A 63 -6.94 -1.33 -23.43
C LEU A 63 -7.17 -0.38 -24.61
N GLU A 64 -7.28 -0.90 -25.82
CA GLU A 64 -7.57 -0.09 -27.01
C GLU A 64 -8.94 0.57 -26.91
N SER A 65 -9.99 -0.20 -26.56
CA SER A 65 -11.33 0.34 -26.32
C SER A 65 -11.34 1.42 -25.22
N PHE A 66 -10.58 1.21 -24.14
CA PHE A 66 -10.41 2.24 -23.12
C PHE A 66 -9.78 3.51 -23.70
N CYS A 67 -8.73 3.39 -24.52
CA CYS A 67 -8.08 4.55 -25.15
C CYS A 67 -8.99 5.27 -26.15
N GLU A 68 -9.81 4.53 -26.90
CA GLU A 68 -10.79 5.09 -27.86
C GLU A 68 -11.90 5.84 -27.13
N GLN A 69 -12.49 5.24 -26.10
CA GLN A 69 -13.55 5.85 -25.29
C GLN A 69 -13.13 7.13 -24.58
N ASN A 70 -11.84 7.32 -24.36
CA ASN A 70 -11.25 8.48 -23.68
C ASN A 70 -10.42 9.34 -24.63
N ALA A 71 -10.63 9.27 -25.95
CA ALA A 71 -9.81 9.96 -26.95
C ALA A 71 -9.72 11.47 -26.71
N GLU A 72 -10.77 12.11 -26.27
CA GLU A 72 -10.83 13.54 -25.98
C GLU A 72 -9.86 13.96 -24.86
N LEU A 73 -9.67 13.13 -23.84
CA LEU A 73 -8.75 13.42 -22.74
C LEU A 73 -7.28 13.49 -23.17
N TYR A 74 -6.93 12.80 -24.26
CA TYR A 74 -5.55 12.86 -24.81
C TYR A 74 -5.29 14.16 -25.60
N ALA A 75 -6.33 14.83 -26.06
CA ALA A 75 -6.22 16.08 -26.82
C ALA A 75 -6.12 17.31 -25.89
N VAL A 76 -6.48 17.16 -24.61
CA VAL A 76 -6.43 18.26 -23.62
C VAL A 76 -5.05 18.30 -22.95
N PRO A 77 -4.44 19.51 -22.75
CA PRO A 77 -3.23 19.65 -21.94
C PRO A 77 -3.41 19.03 -20.57
N ARG A 78 -2.43 18.24 -20.12
CA ARG A 78 -2.55 17.43 -18.91
C ARG A 78 -2.88 18.25 -17.66
N GLU A 79 -2.30 19.43 -17.55
CA GLU A 79 -2.48 20.36 -16.43
C GLU A 79 -3.93 20.84 -16.32
N ALA A 80 -4.62 21.00 -17.45
CA ALA A 80 -6.01 21.43 -17.48
C ALA A 80 -6.99 20.35 -16.97
N LEU A 81 -6.53 19.10 -16.83
CA LEU A 81 -7.31 17.97 -16.32
C LEU A 81 -7.21 17.82 -14.80
N TYR A 82 -6.56 18.75 -14.09
CA TYR A 82 -6.38 18.65 -12.63
C TYR A 82 -6.68 19.99 -11.95
N THR A 83 -7.24 19.89 -10.73
CA THR A 83 -7.26 21.00 -9.76
C THR A 83 -6.22 20.72 -8.70
N THR A 84 -5.22 21.59 -8.58
CA THR A 84 -4.12 21.46 -7.61
C THR A 84 -4.41 22.25 -6.35
N PHE A 85 -4.27 21.63 -5.18
CA PHE A 85 -4.34 22.29 -3.88
C PHE A 85 -3.34 21.68 -2.90
N HIS A 86 -3.12 22.34 -1.77
CA HIS A 86 -2.13 21.93 -0.80
C HIS A 86 -2.77 21.64 0.55
N ILE A 87 -2.33 20.56 1.18
CA ILE A 87 -2.73 20.18 2.55
C ILE A 87 -1.52 20.14 3.49
N PRO A 88 -1.66 20.56 4.76
CA PRO A 88 -0.57 20.48 5.73
C PRO A 88 -0.10 19.05 5.98
N LYS A 89 1.22 18.83 6.03
CA LYS A 89 1.82 17.57 6.49
C LYS A 89 1.95 17.59 8.02
N LYS A 90 1.80 16.43 8.68
CA LYS A 90 2.05 16.28 10.13
C LYS A 90 3.50 16.59 10.53
N SER A 91 4.45 16.42 9.61
CA SER A 91 5.88 16.72 9.80
C SER A 91 6.25 18.17 9.49
N GLY A 92 5.28 19.03 9.20
CA GLY A 92 5.51 20.36 8.67
C GLY A 92 5.60 20.41 7.14
N GLY A 93 5.39 21.60 6.56
CA GLY A 93 5.31 21.80 5.12
C GLY A 93 3.97 21.41 4.51
N LEU A 94 3.89 21.48 3.20
CA LEU A 94 2.67 21.24 2.41
C LEU A 94 2.81 19.97 1.57
N ARG A 95 1.68 19.30 1.36
CA ARG A 95 1.52 18.20 0.41
C ARG A 95 0.66 18.70 -0.73
N GLU A 96 1.18 18.64 -1.93
CA GLU A 96 0.43 18.90 -3.14
C GLU A 96 -0.51 17.75 -3.45
N ILE A 97 -1.77 18.07 -3.72
CA ILE A 97 -2.81 17.15 -4.15
C ILE A 97 -3.31 17.62 -5.51
N ASN A 98 -3.29 16.72 -6.46
CA ASN A 98 -3.76 16.95 -7.81
C ASN A 98 -5.06 16.16 -8.01
N ALA A 99 -6.20 16.81 -7.79
CA ALA A 99 -7.52 16.21 -7.96
C ALA A 99 -7.91 16.22 -9.44
N PRO A 100 -8.13 15.05 -10.09
CA PRO A 100 -8.58 14.99 -11.47
C PRO A 100 -9.96 15.62 -11.64
N VAL A 101 -10.23 16.26 -12.78
CA VAL A 101 -11.58 16.65 -13.19
C VAL A 101 -12.48 15.40 -13.31
N PRO A 102 -13.81 15.54 -13.21
CA PRO A 102 -14.73 14.39 -13.17
C PRO A 102 -14.55 13.38 -14.32
N GLU A 103 -14.28 13.85 -15.53
CA GLU A 103 -14.06 13.03 -16.72
C GLU A 103 -12.80 12.18 -16.57
N LEU A 104 -11.68 12.81 -16.21
CA LEU A 104 -10.42 12.08 -15.96
C LEU A 104 -10.54 11.15 -14.74
N MET A 105 -11.20 11.59 -13.67
CA MET A 105 -11.46 10.75 -12.49
C MET A 105 -12.19 9.46 -12.88
N THR A 106 -13.20 9.56 -13.75
CA THR A 106 -13.98 8.43 -14.25
C THR A 106 -13.10 7.52 -15.11
N ALA A 107 -12.32 8.09 -16.04
CA ALA A 107 -11.40 7.32 -16.87
C ALA A 107 -10.37 6.55 -16.02
N LEU A 108 -9.75 7.20 -15.02
CA LEU A 108 -8.76 6.57 -14.15
C LEU A 108 -9.38 5.46 -13.26
N ARG A 109 -10.63 5.61 -12.82
CA ARG A 109 -11.38 4.55 -12.12
C ARG A 109 -11.66 3.36 -13.05
N ASN A 110 -12.06 3.62 -14.28
CA ASN A 110 -12.31 2.58 -15.27
C ASN A 110 -11.03 1.81 -15.61
N LEU A 111 -9.90 2.51 -15.80
CA LEU A 111 -8.60 1.86 -16.03
C LEU A 111 -8.16 1.02 -14.83
N LYS A 112 -8.36 1.54 -13.60
CA LYS A 112 -8.12 0.77 -12.39
C LYS A 112 -8.95 -0.51 -12.35
N THR A 113 -10.25 -0.41 -12.63
CA THR A 113 -11.16 -1.56 -12.67
C THR A 113 -10.74 -2.56 -13.75
N LEU A 114 -10.33 -2.07 -14.92
CA LEU A 114 -9.81 -2.90 -16.00
C LEU A 114 -8.58 -3.72 -15.55
N PHE A 115 -7.63 -3.09 -14.85
CA PHE A 115 -6.46 -3.77 -14.31
C PHE A 115 -6.84 -4.79 -13.24
N GLU A 116 -7.78 -4.47 -12.35
CA GLU A 116 -8.23 -5.37 -11.28
C GLU A 116 -9.02 -6.57 -11.81
N THR A 117 -9.86 -6.38 -12.84
CA THR A 117 -10.80 -7.41 -13.29
C THR A 117 -10.31 -8.22 -14.49
N LYS A 118 -9.69 -7.56 -15.48
CA LYS A 118 -9.25 -8.20 -16.73
C LYS A 118 -7.78 -8.58 -16.69
N MET A 119 -6.94 -7.84 -15.96
CA MET A 119 -5.51 -8.05 -15.92
C MET A 119 -5.03 -8.64 -14.59
N PHE A 120 -5.96 -9.07 -13.72
CA PHE A 120 -5.65 -9.76 -12.48
C PHE A 120 -4.53 -9.09 -11.68
N ALA A 121 -4.60 -7.75 -11.51
CA ALA A 121 -3.61 -6.98 -10.79
C ALA A 121 -3.48 -7.49 -9.35
N LEU A 122 -2.46 -8.30 -9.11
CA LEU A 122 -2.12 -8.85 -7.81
C LEU A 122 -0.97 -8.05 -7.20
N TYR A 123 -0.91 -8.04 -5.88
CA TYR A 123 0.11 -7.28 -5.16
C TYR A 123 0.98 -8.23 -4.35
N HIS A 124 2.27 -7.87 -4.21
CA HIS A 124 3.18 -8.65 -3.40
C HIS A 124 2.66 -8.79 -1.95
N THR A 125 2.98 -9.93 -1.33
CA THR A 125 2.49 -10.21 0.03
C THR A 125 3.03 -9.25 1.07
N SER A 126 4.17 -8.60 0.83
CA SER A 126 4.74 -7.57 1.71
C SER A 126 4.09 -6.20 1.57
N ALA A 127 3.27 -5.94 0.54
CA ALA A 127 2.56 -4.67 0.36
C ALA A 127 1.28 -4.64 1.18
N PHE A 128 1.10 -3.62 2.03
CA PHE A 128 -0.06 -3.48 2.91
C PHE A 128 -0.88 -2.21 2.65
N ALA A 129 -0.28 -1.15 2.10
CA ALA A 129 -1.01 0.05 1.71
C ALA A 129 -1.84 -0.19 0.46
N TYR A 130 -3.04 0.40 0.42
CA TYR A 130 -3.92 0.42 -0.76
C TYR A 130 -4.36 -0.96 -1.27
N VAL A 131 -4.20 -1.99 -0.47
CA VAL A 131 -4.60 -3.37 -0.79
C VAL A 131 -5.84 -3.72 0.00
N LYS A 132 -6.89 -4.18 -0.70
CA LYS A 132 -8.13 -4.60 -0.06
C LYS A 132 -7.85 -5.71 0.97
N ASN A 133 -8.50 -5.64 2.12
CA ASN A 133 -8.39 -6.59 3.23
C ASN A 133 -6.96 -6.67 3.85
N ARG A 134 -6.14 -5.63 3.68
CA ARG A 134 -4.86 -5.48 4.38
C ARG A 134 -4.80 -4.14 5.11
N SER A 135 -4.31 -4.16 6.33
CA SER A 135 -4.22 -3.00 7.20
C SER A 135 -2.82 -2.83 7.79
N THR A 136 -2.59 -1.71 8.47
CA THR A 136 -1.38 -1.47 9.27
C THR A 136 -1.25 -2.49 10.40
N ILE A 137 -2.38 -2.95 10.96
CA ILE A 137 -2.42 -3.98 12.01
C ILE A 137 -1.93 -5.32 11.42
N ASP A 138 -2.33 -5.67 10.21
CA ASP A 138 -1.88 -6.91 9.56
C ASP A 138 -0.38 -6.86 9.22
N ALA A 139 0.14 -5.67 8.86
CA ALA A 139 1.57 -5.49 8.67
C ALA A 139 2.34 -5.75 9.97
N ILE A 140 1.98 -5.09 11.08
CA ILE A 140 2.70 -5.26 12.35
C ILE A 140 2.53 -6.68 12.92
N LYS A 141 1.40 -7.37 12.68
CA LYS A 141 1.21 -8.77 13.06
C LYS A 141 2.25 -9.71 12.44
N ARG A 142 2.81 -9.40 11.27
CA ARG A 142 3.90 -10.21 10.70
C ARG A 142 5.17 -10.13 11.56
N HIS A 143 5.50 -8.93 12.00
CA HIS A 143 6.65 -8.69 12.88
C HIS A 143 6.42 -9.30 14.27
N GLN A 144 5.18 -9.21 14.78
CA GLN A 144 4.75 -9.84 16.03
C GLN A 144 4.91 -11.37 16.00
N ARG A 145 4.43 -12.03 14.94
CA ARG A 145 4.54 -13.48 14.77
C ARG A 145 5.99 -13.97 14.71
N ASN A 146 6.89 -13.15 14.20
CA ASN A 146 8.32 -13.42 14.20
C ASN A 146 8.98 -13.18 15.56
N ASP A 147 8.26 -12.64 16.54
CA ASP A 147 8.83 -12.12 17.80
C ASP A 147 10.01 -11.19 17.53
N SER A 148 9.80 -10.21 16.68
CA SER A 148 10.84 -9.29 16.26
C SER A 148 11.22 -8.32 17.37
N HIS A 149 12.51 -8.19 17.65
CA HIS A 149 13.05 -7.31 18.69
C HIS A 149 13.75 -6.07 18.12
N TRP A 150 14.31 -6.16 16.92
CA TRP A 150 15.05 -5.09 16.25
C TRP A 150 14.37 -4.69 14.95
N PHE A 151 14.32 -3.39 14.70
CA PHE A 151 13.56 -2.80 13.60
C PHE A 151 14.38 -1.78 12.85
N LEU A 152 14.30 -1.85 11.53
CA LEU A 152 14.75 -0.82 10.60
C LEU A 152 13.54 -0.31 9.84
N LYS A 153 13.26 0.99 9.95
CA LYS A 153 12.28 1.69 9.14
C LYS A 153 12.98 2.56 8.12
N THR A 154 12.58 2.47 6.85
CA THR A 154 13.04 3.33 5.76
C THR A 154 11.85 3.96 5.04
N ASP A 155 12.08 5.07 4.33
CA ASP A 155 11.07 5.82 3.57
C ASP A 155 11.70 6.21 2.23
N PHE A 156 10.98 6.02 1.13
CA PHE A 156 11.49 6.42 -0.19
C PHE A 156 11.23 7.90 -0.44
N SER A 157 12.20 8.56 -1.12
CA SER A 157 12.08 9.95 -1.51
C SER A 157 11.02 10.11 -2.60
N ASN A 158 10.16 11.12 -2.46
CA ASN A 158 9.20 11.57 -3.49
C ASN A 158 8.56 10.45 -4.33
N PHE A 159 8.21 9.33 -3.67
CA PHE A 159 7.87 8.03 -4.24
C PHE A 159 6.88 8.11 -5.43
N PHE A 160 5.82 8.93 -5.31
CA PHE A 160 4.86 9.12 -6.39
C PHE A 160 5.41 10.03 -7.48
N GLY A 161 5.99 11.18 -7.10
CA GLY A 161 6.45 12.19 -8.05
C GLY A 161 7.64 11.74 -8.90
N ASP A 162 8.54 10.91 -8.33
CA ASP A 162 9.70 10.39 -9.06
C ASP A 162 9.37 9.12 -9.86
N THR A 163 8.19 8.52 -9.68
CA THR A 163 7.75 7.38 -10.49
C THR A 163 7.50 7.82 -11.93
N THR A 164 8.44 7.53 -12.82
CA THR A 164 8.32 7.86 -14.24
C THR A 164 7.52 6.79 -15.00
N LEU A 165 6.94 7.18 -16.14
CA LEU A 165 6.27 6.24 -17.05
C LEU A 165 7.26 5.16 -17.55
N VAL A 166 8.51 5.52 -17.80
CA VAL A 166 9.56 4.59 -18.24
C VAL A 166 9.81 3.51 -17.19
N PHE A 167 9.98 3.89 -15.93
CA PHE A 167 10.18 2.95 -14.84
C PHE A 167 8.94 2.06 -14.61
N LEU A 168 7.74 2.64 -14.62
CA LEU A 168 6.50 1.86 -14.48
C LEU A 168 6.37 0.82 -15.61
N ARG A 169 6.60 1.21 -16.87
CA ARG A 169 6.58 0.29 -18.03
C ARG A 169 7.59 -0.84 -17.89
N TYR A 170 8.81 -0.51 -17.48
CA TYR A 170 9.85 -1.51 -17.22
C TYR A 170 9.38 -2.49 -16.14
N SER A 171 8.91 -2.01 -14.99
CA SER A 171 8.45 -2.87 -13.90
C SER A 171 7.25 -3.75 -14.31
N LEU A 172 6.27 -3.19 -15.02
CA LEU A 172 5.13 -3.96 -15.53
C LEU A 172 5.57 -5.02 -16.55
N SER A 173 6.60 -4.76 -17.36
CA SER A 173 7.12 -5.76 -18.30
C SER A 173 7.75 -6.99 -17.63
N LEU A 174 8.01 -6.92 -16.32
CA LEU A 174 8.55 -8.01 -15.52
C LEU A 174 7.46 -8.83 -14.78
N ILE A 175 6.21 -8.41 -14.82
CA ILE A 175 5.13 -9.04 -14.05
C ILE A 175 3.99 -9.52 -14.95
N PHE A 176 3.46 -10.71 -14.63
CA PHE A 176 2.27 -11.25 -15.28
C PHE A 176 1.01 -10.44 -14.86
N PRO A 177 0.04 -10.21 -15.78
CA PRO A 177 0.01 -10.60 -17.18
C PRO A 177 0.63 -9.54 -18.12
N PHE A 178 1.07 -8.40 -17.61
CA PHE A 178 1.61 -7.30 -18.41
C PHE A 178 2.83 -7.73 -19.23
N SER A 179 3.68 -8.63 -18.67
CA SER A 179 4.82 -9.22 -19.40
C SER A 179 4.40 -9.92 -20.69
N GLU A 180 3.21 -10.52 -20.73
CA GLU A 180 2.68 -11.17 -21.93
C GLU A 180 2.07 -10.14 -22.89
N ILE A 181 1.31 -9.17 -22.37
CA ILE A 181 0.70 -8.10 -23.17
C ILE A 181 1.77 -7.33 -23.96
N VAL A 182 2.89 -6.98 -23.32
CA VAL A 182 3.95 -6.19 -23.96
C VAL A 182 4.84 -6.97 -24.94
N LYS A 183 4.64 -8.27 -25.12
CA LYS A 183 5.34 -9.05 -26.16
C LYS A 183 4.93 -8.60 -27.56
N SER A 184 3.66 -8.24 -27.77
CA SER A 184 3.19 -7.70 -29.02
C SER A 184 3.39 -6.18 -29.08
N GLU A 185 3.68 -5.65 -30.28
CA GLU A 185 3.78 -4.20 -30.50
C GLU A 185 2.45 -3.49 -30.21
N ARG A 186 1.35 -4.09 -30.66
CA ARG A 186 -0.01 -3.63 -30.41
C ARG A 186 -0.31 -3.54 -28.91
N GLY A 187 0.05 -4.57 -28.13
CA GLY A 187 -0.14 -4.58 -26.68
C GLY A 187 0.70 -3.52 -25.96
N ARG A 188 1.97 -3.35 -26.39
CA ARG A 188 2.81 -2.28 -25.84
C ARG A 188 2.20 -0.89 -26.09
N ALA A 189 1.81 -0.62 -27.35
CA ALA A 189 1.24 0.67 -27.71
C ALA A 189 -0.06 0.97 -26.93
N ALA A 190 -0.94 -0.02 -26.81
CA ALA A 190 -2.20 0.13 -26.09
C ALA A 190 -1.96 0.39 -24.57
N LEU A 191 -1.08 -0.39 -23.93
CA LEU A 191 -0.73 -0.21 -22.53
C LEU A 191 -0.07 1.15 -22.30
N ASP A 192 0.90 1.53 -23.13
CA ASP A 192 1.59 2.82 -23.02
C ASP A 192 0.65 4.00 -23.15
N LYS A 193 -0.29 3.95 -24.10
CA LYS A 193 -1.28 4.98 -24.30
C LYS A 193 -2.20 5.08 -23.09
N ALA A 194 -2.71 3.95 -22.57
CA ALA A 194 -3.56 3.93 -21.37
C ALA A 194 -2.83 4.48 -20.14
N LEU A 195 -1.58 4.06 -19.90
CA LEU A 195 -0.77 4.53 -18.78
C LEU A 195 -0.43 6.02 -18.86
N ASN A 196 -0.29 6.57 -20.07
CA ASN A 196 0.03 8.00 -20.24
C ASN A 196 -0.99 8.92 -19.55
N LEU A 197 -2.28 8.54 -19.48
CA LEU A 197 -3.30 9.31 -18.74
C LEU A 197 -3.04 9.40 -17.24
N CYS A 198 -2.25 8.49 -16.68
CA CYS A 198 -2.02 8.39 -15.24
C CYS A 198 -0.95 9.36 -14.72
N PHE A 199 -0.23 10.06 -15.61
CA PHE A 199 0.93 10.89 -15.27
C PHE A 199 0.63 12.39 -15.39
N LEU A 200 1.21 13.14 -14.46
CA LEU A 200 1.25 14.61 -14.45
C LEU A 200 2.67 15.05 -14.12
N HIS A 201 3.22 16.00 -14.86
CA HIS A 201 4.60 16.53 -14.69
C HIS A 201 5.68 15.44 -14.63
N GLY A 202 5.49 14.34 -15.37
CA GLY A 202 6.43 13.23 -15.44
C GLY A 202 6.36 12.20 -14.30
N GLY A 203 5.54 12.44 -13.28
CA GLY A 203 5.32 11.54 -12.14
C GLY A 203 3.86 11.09 -11.98
N LEU A 204 3.62 10.22 -10.99
CA LEU A 204 2.27 9.83 -10.58
C LEU A 204 1.68 10.89 -9.64
N PRO A 205 0.57 11.55 -9.99
CA PRO A 205 -0.03 12.57 -9.13
C PRO A 205 -0.64 11.96 -7.87
N GLN A 206 -0.52 12.67 -6.74
CA GLN A 206 -1.21 12.36 -5.51
C GLN A 206 -2.64 12.91 -5.57
N GLY A 207 -3.64 12.06 -5.32
CA GLY A 207 -5.07 12.43 -5.39
C GLY A 207 -5.85 11.63 -6.43
N THR A 208 -5.20 10.83 -7.25
CA THR A 208 -5.87 9.99 -8.24
C THR A 208 -6.23 8.60 -7.69
N PRO A 209 -7.27 7.95 -8.22
CA PRO A 209 -7.71 6.63 -7.75
C PRO A 209 -6.77 5.49 -8.17
N ILE A 210 -5.94 5.67 -9.20
CA ILE A 210 -5.10 4.63 -9.78
C ILE A 210 -3.64 4.70 -9.35
N SER A 211 -3.10 5.89 -9.02
CA SER A 211 -1.68 6.04 -8.63
C SER A 211 -1.26 5.08 -7.50
N PRO A 212 -2.06 4.88 -6.43
CA PRO A 212 -1.73 3.91 -5.38
C PRO A 212 -1.61 2.47 -5.88
N MET A 213 -2.46 2.06 -6.84
CA MET A 213 -2.39 0.74 -7.46
C MET A 213 -1.10 0.61 -8.27
N LEU A 214 -0.80 1.58 -9.13
CA LEU A 214 0.37 1.55 -10.00
C LEU A 214 1.67 1.49 -9.18
N THR A 215 1.75 2.23 -8.06
CA THR A 215 2.90 2.14 -7.16
C THR A 215 3.06 0.75 -6.54
N ASN A 216 1.97 0.06 -6.21
CA ASN A 216 2.07 -1.31 -5.72
C ASN A 216 2.48 -2.30 -6.81
N LEU A 217 1.99 -2.13 -8.04
CA LEU A 217 2.36 -3.00 -9.17
C LEU A 217 3.84 -2.85 -9.55
N MET A 218 4.34 -1.61 -9.65
CA MET A 218 5.73 -1.37 -10.02
C MET A 218 6.72 -1.91 -8.98
N MET A 219 6.30 -1.98 -7.71
CA MET A 219 7.14 -2.49 -6.63
C MET A 219 7.16 -4.02 -6.52
N ILE A 220 6.35 -4.76 -7.27
CA ILE A 220 6.31 -6.22 -7.17
C ILE A 220 7.69 -6.86 -7.39
N PRO A 221 8.45 -6.52 -8.44
CA PRO A 221 9.77 -7.12 -8.66
C PRO A 221 10.75 -6.79 -7.52
N LEU A 222 10.75 -5.53 -7.03
CA LEU A 222 11.62 -5.10 -5.95
C LEU A 222 11.21 -5.76 -4.62
N ASP A 223 9.91 -5.71 -4.27
CA ASP A 223 9.39 -6.36 -3.06
C ASP A 223 9.77 -7.84 -3.02
N HIS A 224 9.69 -8.51 -4.17
CA HIS A 224 10.04 -9.93 -4.27
C HIS A 224 11.53 -10.17 -4.07
N LYS A 225 12.39 -9.39 -4.70
CA LYS A 225 13.85 -9.47 -4.51
C LYS A 225 14.21 -9.23 -3.05
N VAL A 226 13.69 -8.15 -2.45
CA VAL A 226 13.94 -7.79 -1.04
C VAL A 226 13.43 -8.90 -0.12
N TYR A 227 12.19 -9.34 -0.29
CA TYR A 227 11.58 -10.39 0.53
C TYR A 227 12.38 -11.70 0.51
N ASN A 228 12.76 -12.18 -0.68
CA ASN A 228 13.47 -13.45 -0.81
C ASN A 228 14.90 -13.38 -0.25
N THR A 229 15.61 -12.29 -0.51
CA THR A 229 16.99 -12.13 0.00
C THR A 229 16.98 -11.98 1.51
N LEU A 230 16.04 -11.22 2.09
CA LEU A 230 15.97 -11.00 3.53
C LEU A 230 15.51 -12.23 4.33
N ARG A 231 14.95 -13.26 3.69
CA ARG A 231 14.63 -14.52 4.39
C ARG A 231 15.84 -15.23 4.94
N ASP A 232 17.00 -15.08 4.29
CA ASP A 232 18.28 -15.57 4.77
C ASP A 232 19.38 -14.60 4.31
N PHE A 233 19.53 -13.52 5.06
CA PHE A 233 20.52 -12.49 4.76
C PHE A 233 21.63 -12.56 5.79
N ASN A 234 22.84 -12.94 5.37
CA ASN A 234 24.00 -13.14 6.25
C ASN A 234 23.73 -14.13 7.43
N GLY A 235 22.99 -15.22 7.16
CA GLY A 235 22.66 -16.22 8.19
C GLY A 235 21.61 -15.74 9.21
N GLN A 236 20.86 -14.70 8.89
CA GLN A 236 19.79 -14.16 9.71
C GLN A 236 18.52 -13.96 8.91
N SER A 237 17.39 -14.38 9.48
CA SER A 237 16.06 -14.21 8.87
C SER A 237 15.41 -12.90 9.31
N PHE A 238 14.84 -12.20 8.35
CA PHE A 238 14.13 -10.94 8.54
C PHE A 238 12.67 -11.02 8.09
N VAL A 239 11.85 -10.19 8.69
CA VAL A 239 10.49 -9.88 8.21
C VAL A 239 10.53 -8.56 7.49
N TYR A 240 9.95 -8.53 6.29
CA TYR A 240 9.82 -7.33 5.47
C TYR A 240 8.34 -7.04 5.20
N THR A 241 7.93 -5.80 5.46
CA THR A 241 6.62 -5.26 5.07
C THR A 241 6.79 -3.86 4.49
N ARG A 242 5.91 -3.50 3.56
CA ARG A 242 5.89 -2.16 2.95
C ARG A 242 4.49 -1.55 3.03
N TYR A 243 4.43 -0.30 3.42
CA TYR A 243 3.21 0.51 3.44
C TYR A 243 3.42 1.78 2.59
N ALA A 244 3.05 1.71 1.30
CA ALA A 244 3.36 2.72 0.28
C ALA A 244 4.89 2.92 0.13
N ASP A 245 5.40 4.09 0.49
CA ASP A 245 6.81 4.48 0.53
C ASP A 245 7.54 4.05 1.81
N ASP A 246 6.80 3.77 2.89
CA ASP A 246 7.37 3.29 4.16
C ASP A 246 7.70 1.78 4.09
N SER A 247 8.95 1.39 4.35
CA SER A 247 9.34 0.00 4.52
C SER A 247 9.72 -0.29 5.96
N LEU A 248 9.31 -1.45 6.47
CA LEU A 248 9.66 -1.93 7.79
C LEU A 248 10.32 -3.30 7.68
N ILE A 249 11.56 -3.40 8.18
CA ILE A 249 12.34 -4.63 8.23
C ILE A 249 12.63 -4.94 9.70
N SER A 250 12.49 -6.19 10.11
CA SER A 250 12.76 -6.55 11.50
C SER A 250 13.34 -7.94 11.63
N SER A 251 14.02 -8.17 12.76
CA SER A 251 14.59 -9.45 13.14
C SER A 251 14.51 -9.69 14.65
N ARG A 252 14.66 -10.95 15.05
CA ARG A 252 14.76 -11.34 16.47
C ARG A 252 16.05 -10.86 17.12
N ARG A 253 17.15 -10.84 16.37
CA ARG A 253 18.47 -10.45 16.84
C ARG A 253 18.87 -9.10 16.25
N GLU A 254 19.76 -8.42 16.95
CA GLU A 254 20.38 -7.22 16.44
C GLU A 254 21.11 -7.49 15.13
N PHE A 255 21.16 -6.50 14.26
CA PHE A 255 21.78 -6.62 12.95
C PHE A 255 22.44 -5.30 12.51
N ASP A 256 23.39 -5.42 11.62
CA ASP A 256 23.99 -4.28 10.94
C ASP A 256 22.99 -3.73 9.91
N TYR A 257 22.32 -2.67 10.29
CA TYR A 257 21.28 -2.06 9.44
C TYR A 257 21.88 -1.40 8.19
N ASN A 258 23.15 -0.98 8.20
CA ASN A 258 23.78 -0.40 7.02
C ASN A 258 23.88 -1.43 5.90
N LYS A 259 24.22 -2.68 6.19
CA LYS A 259 24.23 -3.76 5.19
C LYS A 259 22.87 -4.01 4.57
N VAL A 260 21.81 -3.85 5.35
CA VAL A 260 20.43 -3.98 4.83
C VAL A 260 20.08 -2.79 3.94
N ILE A 261 20.47 -1.57 4.32
CA ILE A 261 20.28 -0.37 3.50
C ILE A 261 21.06 -0.48 2.19
N ASP A 262 22.33 -0.89 2.25
CA ASP A 262 23.17 -1.06 1.06
C ASP A 262 22.56 -2.08 0.10
N PHE A 263 22.04 -3.19 0.63
CA PHE A 263 21.33 -4.18 -0.18
C PHE A 263 20.05 -3.61 -0.82
N ILE A 264 19.26 -2.81 -0.10
CA ILE A 264 18.06 -2.18 -0.66
C ILE A 264 18.44 -1.17 -1.74
N ASN A 265 19.44 -0.32 -1.49
CA ASN A 265 19.92 0.64 -2.48
C ASN A 265 20.45 -0.06 -3.74
N GLN A 266 21.25 -1.12 -3.58
CA GLN A 266 21.68 -1.94 -4.72
C GLN A 266 20.48 -2.55 -5.48
N THR A 267 19.44 -2.98 -4.77
CA THR A 267 18.22 -3.48 -5.42
C THR A 267 17.50 -2.38 -6.19
N LEU A 268 17.41 -1.17 -5.64
CA LEU A 268 16.83 -0.02 -6.36
C LEU A 268 17.61 0.29 -7.64
N ASP A 269 18.94 0.29 -7.56
CA ASP A 269 19.83 0.52 -8.71
C ASP A 269 19.70 -0.59 -9.76
N ASP A 270 19.67 -1.86 -9.36
CA ASP A 270 19.50 -3.03 -10.23
C ASP A 270 18.20 -2.97 -11.05
N PHE A 271 17.14 -2.43 -10.46
CA PHE A 271 15.84 -2.23 -11.10
C PHE A 271 15.66 -0.84 -11.73
N HIS A 272 16.70 0.00 -11.71
CA HIS A 272 16.63 1.38 -12.23
C HIS A 272 15.52 2.22 -11.59
N ALA A 273 15.26 2.01 -10.30
CA ALA A 273 14.24 2.76 -9.57
C ALA A 273 14.65 4.23 -9.44
N PRO A 274 13.75 5.18 -9.74
CA PRO A 274 14.09 6.61 -9.78
C PRO A 274 14.08 7.28 -8.41
N PHE A 275 13.76 6.55 -7.34
CA PHE A 275 13.69 7.04 -5.96
C PHE A 275 14.79 6.40 -5.10
N LYS A 276 15.09 7.04 -3.96
CA LYS A 276 16.14 6.62 -3.00
C LYS A 276 15.58 6.56 -1.59
N ILE A 277 16.27 5.85 -0.71
CA ILE A 277 15.99 5.89 0.72
C ILE A 277 16.32 7.30 1.25
N LYS A 278 15.45 7.83 2.12
CA LYS A 278 15.68 9.06 2.87
C LYS A 278 16.42 8.77 4.16
N ASP A 279 17.67 9.20 4.24
CA ASP A 279 18.50 8.98 5.44
C ASP A 279 17.90 9.65 6.68
N GLU A 280 17.37 10.88 6.53
CA GLU A 280 16.79 11.65 7.63
C GLU A 280 15.50 11.03 8.21
N LYS A 281 14.88 10.12 7.50
CA LYS A 281 13.71 9.36 7.95
C LYS A 281 14.02 7.92 8.33
N THR A 282 15.23 7.46 8.05
CA THR A 282 15.69 6.13 8.40
C THR A 282 15.83 6.02 9.91
N ARG A 283 15.27 4.96 10.48
CA ARG A 283 15.31 4.71 11.93
C ARG A 283 15.63 3.27 12.19
N TYR A 284 16.58 3.04 13.10
CA TYR A 284 16.96 1.72 13.58
C TYR A 284 16.90 1.66 15.11
N GLY A 285 16.51 0.54 15.67
CA GLY A 285 16.52 0.32 17.11
C GLY A 285 15.69 -0.89 17.55
N SER A 286 15.71 -1.11 18.87
CA SER A 286 14.90 -2.16 19.48
C SER A 286 13.40 -1.82 19.47
N ARG A 287 12.54 -2.82 19.68
CA ARG A 287 11.08 -2.62 19.77
C ARG A 287 10.65 -1.74 20.94
N ALA A 288 11.47 -1.66 21.99
CA ALA A 288 11.12 -0.96 23.23
C ALA A 288 10.87 0.54 23.02
N GLY A 289 9.66 0.98 23.35
CA GLY A 289 9.29 2.40 23.39
C GLY A 289 9.16 3.11 22.05
N SER A 290 9.31 2.41 20.91
CA SER A 290 9.30 3.03 19.59
C SER A 290 8.05 2.69 18.77
N ASN A 291 7.57 3.70 18.06
CA ASN A 291 6.50 3.57 17.08
C ASN A 291 7.10 3.21 15.73
N TRP A 292 6.92 1.99 15.28
CA TRP A 292 7.54 1.47 14.07
C TRP A 292 6.62 1.52 12.85
N ASN A 293 5.33 1.25 13.02
CA ASN A 293 4.40 1.15 11.90
C ASN A 293 3.18 2.07 12.08
N LEU A 294 3.25 3.27 11.51
CA LEU A 294 2.11 4.21 11.41
C LEU A 294 1.32 4.42 12.71
N GLY A 295 2.02 4.57 13.83
CA GLY A 295 1.40 4.76 15.12
C GLY A 295 1.29 3.49 15.97
N LEU A 296 1.61 2.32 15.42
CA LEU A 296 1.57 1.06 16.14
C LEU A 296 2.96 0.66 16.67
N MET A 297 2.96 -0.01 17.81
CA MET A 297 4.15 -0.49 18.52
C MET A 297 3.96 -1.96 18.90
N LEU A 298 5.07 -2.67 19.12
CA LEU A 298 5.08 -3.90 19.91
C LEU A 298 5.64 -3.57 21.31
N ASN A 299 4.88 -3.93 22.34
CA ASN A 299 5.32 -3.75 23.73
C ASN A 299 6.34 -4.86 24.12
N LYS A 300 6.83 -4.81 25.38
CA LYS A 300 7.78 -5.80 25.92
C LYS A 300 7.22 -7.25 25.85
N ASP A 301 5.91 -7.39 25.96
CA ASP A 301 5.20 -8.68 25.97
C ASP A 301 4.80 -9.13 24.54
N ASN A 302 5.36 -8.47 23.53
CA ASN A 302 5.09 -8.71 22.10
C ASN A 302 3.63 -8.46 21.70
N GLU A 303 2.89 -7.57 22.40
CA GLU A 303 1.54 -7.20 22.05
C GLU A 303 1.50 -5.91 21.24
N ILE A 304 0.57 -5.84 20.29
CA ILE A 304 0.37 -4.63 19.47
C ILE A 304 -0.32 -3.56 20.33
N THR A 305 0.24 -2.35 20.36
CA THR A 305 -0.31 -1.22 21.15
C THR A 305 -0.19 0.10 20.39
N ILE A 306 -1.10 1.02 20.70
CA ILE A 306 -1.03 2.41 20.20
C ILE A 306 0.04 3.24 20.93
N GLY A 307 0.63 2.71 21.99
CA GLY A 307 1.70 3.32 22.77
C GLY A 307 1.23 4.36 23.79
N HIS A 308 2.09 4.59 24.79
CA HIS A 308 1.74 5.38 25.97
C HIS A 308 1.28 6.82 25.65
N LYS A 309 1.98 7.52 24.74
CA LYS A 309 1.63 8.91 24.37
C LYS A 309 0.24 9.01 23.75
N ASN A 310 -0.10 8.07 22.85
CA ASN A 310 -1.43 8.04 22.23
C ASN A 310 -2.50 7.65 23.26
N LYS A 311 -2.20 6.74 24.17
CA LYS A 311 -3.09 6.38 25.29
C LYS A 311 -3.40 7.58 26.19
N GLN A 312 -2.38 8.37 26.54
CA GLN A 312 -2.58 9.60 27.32
C GLN A 312 -3.44 10.62 26.58
N ARG A 313 -3.12 10.90 25.31
CA ARG A 313 -3.89 11.84 24.47
C ARG A 313 -5.34 11.40 24.31
N PHE A 314 -5.55 10.12 24.09
CA PHE A 314 -6.88 9.54 23.92
C PHE A 314 -7.74 9.69 25.18
N ARG A 315 -7.18 9.36 26.36
CA ARG A 315 -7.88 9.57 27.64
C ARG A 315 -8.24 11.04 27.88
N ALA A 316 -7.27 11.94 27.63
CA ALA A 316 -7.51 13.38 27.78
C ALA A 316 -8.60 13.86 26.80
N MET A 317 -8.57 13.42 25.56
CA MET A 317 -9.54 13.83 24.53
C MET A 317 -10.97 13.42 24.90
N ILE A 318 -11.18 12.17 25.36
CA ILE A 318 -12.51 11.71 25.82
C ILE A 318 -12.97 12.50 27.04
N SER A 319 -12.09 12.68 28.04
CA SER A 319 -12.45 13.42 29.27
C SER A 319 -12.78 14.88 28.99
N ASN A 320 -11.99 15.55 28.13
CA ASN A 320 -12.24 16.94 27.73
C ASN A 320 -13.56 17.09 27.00
N TYR A 321 -13.82 16.20 26.00
CA TYR A 321 -15.07 16.21 25.25
C TYR A 321 -16.31 16.17 26.17
N ILE A 322 -16.31 15.26 27.18
CA ILE A 322 -17.43 15.12 28.10
C ILE A 322 -17.53 16.34 29.06
N LEU A 323 -16.39 16.85 29.56
CA LEU A 323 -16.37 18.02 30.40
C LEU A 323 -16.86 19.28 29.68
N ASP A 324 -16.37 19.52 28.50
CA ASP A 324 -16.76 20.67 27.67
C ASP A 324 -18.27 20.64 27.40
N ARG A 325 -18.80 19.47 26.99
CA ARG A 325 -20.23 19.32 26.76
C ARG A 325 -21.07 19.57 28.03
N LYS A 326 -20.64 19.09 29.19
CA LYS A 326 -21.29 19.38 30.48
C LYS A 326 -21.29 20.86 30.83
N ASN A 327 -20.27 21.57 30.40
CA ASN A 327 -20.14 23.03 30.61
C ASN A 327 -20.84 23.84 29.51
N GLY A 328 -21.59 23.21 28.60
CA GLY A 328 -22.28 23.86 27.51
C GLY A 328 -21.40 24.27 26.34
N ILE A 329 -20.14 23.78 26.30
CA ILE A 329 -19.22 24.01 25.18
C ILE A 329 -19.46 22.92 24.11
N VAL A 330 -19.84 23.36 22.91
CA VAL A 330 -20.08 22.47 21.79
C VAL A 330 -18.81 22.35 20.96
N TRP A 331 -18.39 21.10 20.70
CA TRP A 331 -17.27 20.83 19.81
C TRP A 331 -17.70 20.99 18.35
N GLU A 332 -16.77 21.42 17.51
CA GLU A 332 -16.94 21.42 16.07
C GLU A 332 -17.26 19.99 15.57
N LEU A 333 -18.16 19.87 14.59
CA LEU A 333 -18.56 18.57 14.01
C LEU A 333 -17.33 17.76 13.57
N HIS A 334 -16.34 18.43 12.97
CA HIS A 334 -15.09 17.79 12.56
C HIS A 334 -14.35 17.13 13.73
N ASP A 335 -14.25 17.79 14.88
CA ASP A 335 -13.53 17.27 16.04
C ASP A 335 -14.26 16.06 16.66
N VAL A 336 -15.59 16.09 16.67
CA VAL A 336 -16.41 14.94 17.09
C VAL A 336 -16.22 13.76 16.14
N GLN A 337 -16.15 14.01 14.83
CA GLN A 337 -15.85 12.97 13.82
C GLN A 337 -14.44 12.38 14.02
N VAL A 338 -13.44 13.21 14.30
CA VAL A 338 -12.07 12.79 14.63
C VAL A 338 -12.05 11.91 15.87
N LEU A 339 -12.74 12.34 16.96
CA LEU A 339 -12.84 11.55 18.19
C LEU A 339 -13.47 10.18 17.92
N ARG A 340 -14.59 10.13 17.18
CA ARG A 340 -15.25 8.88 16.78
C ARG A 340 -14.34 7.98 15.97
N GLY A 341 -13.63 8.55 15.00
CA GLY A 341 -12.65 7.83 14.18
C GLY A 341 -11.51 7.22 15.02
N LEU A 342 -10.98 7.98 15.99
CA LEU A 342 -9.93 7.50 16.89
C LEU A 342 -10.43 6.37 17.82
N ILE A 343 -11.64 6.47 18.37
CA ILE A 343 -12.26 5.40 19.16
C ILE A 343 -12.32 4.12 18.35
N ASN A 344 -12.85 4.18 17.14
CA ASN A 344 -12.99 3.01 16.26
C ASN A 344 -11.62 2.42 15.91
N TYR A 345 -10.65 3.25 15.52
CA TYR A 345 -9.32 2.80 15.14
C TYR A 345 -8.57 2.17 16.32
N TYR A 346 -8.59 2.83 17.49
CA TYR A 346 -7.90 2.30 18.69
C TYR A 346 -8.57 1.04 19.24
N ARG A 347 -9.89 0.91 19.11
CA ARG A 347 -10.61 -0.32 19.46
C ARG A 347 -10.20 -1.51 18.57
N MET A 348 -9.94 -1.27 17.30
CA MET A 348 -9.39 -2.33 16.43
C MET A 348 -7.99 -2.81 16.86
N VAL A 349 -7.22 -1.97 17.54
CA VAL A 349 -5.85 -2.26 18.00
C VAL A 349 -5.83 -2.85 19.40
N GLU A 350 -6.52 -2.20 20.35
CA GLU A 350 -6.54 -2.50 21.79
C GLU A 350 -7.96 -2.34 22.35
N GLU A 351 -8.87 -3.24 21.98
CA GLU A 351 -10.29 -3.18 22.34
C GLU A 351 -10.51 -3.02 23.85
N LYS A 352 -9.91 -3.90 24.65
CA LYS A 352 -10.04 -3.87 26.13
C LYS A 352 -9.66 -2.50 26.72
N TYR A 353 -8.54 -1.94 26.27
CA TYR A 353 -8.09 -0.63 26.75
C TYR A 353 -9.09 0.48 26.41
N VAL A 354 -9.62 0.50 25.19
CA VAL A 354 -10.59 1.53 24.77
C VAL A 354 -11.89 1.40 25.56
N ASP A 355 -12.37 0.17 25.74
CA ASP A 355 -13.60 -0.09 26.50
C ASP A 355 -13.46 0.27 27.98
N GLU A 356 -12.30 0.03 28.60
CA GLU A 356 -11.98 0.47 29.95
C GLU A 356 -11.98 2.00 30.07
N VAL A 357 -11.40 2.72 29.09
CA VAL A 357 -11.40 4.19 29.08
C VAL A 357 -12.81 4.75 28.93
N ILE A 358 -13.62 4.16 28.05
CA ILE A 358 -15.02 4.59 27.88
C ILE A 358 -15.82 4.31 29.15
N LYS A 359 -15.72 3.11 29.71
CA LYS A 359 -16.40 2.71 30.95
C LYS A 359 -16.03 3.65 32.09
N TYR A 360 -14.74 3.94 32.30
CA TYR A 360 -14.28 4.86 33.32
C TYR A 360 -14.91 6.25 33.18
N ASN A 361 -15.00 6.80 31.95
CA ASN A 361 -15.59 8.12 31.74
C ASN A 361 -17.13 8.09 31.92
N ASN A 362 -17.79 6.99 31.52
CA ASN A 362 -19.23 6.80 31.73
C ASN A 362 -19.57 6.84 33.24
N GLU A 363 -18.81 6.10 34.04
CA GLU A 363 -19.00 6.03 35.50
C GLU A 363 -18.66 7.36 36.16
N LYS A 364 -17.50 7.94 35.86
CA LYS A 364 -17.02 9.19 36.46
C LYS A 364 -17.95 10.38 36.20
N TYR A 365 -18.44 10.48 34.98
CA TYR A 365 -19.24 11.61 34.53
C TYR A 365 -20.73 11.31 34.45
N GLN A 366 -21.17 10.12 34.85
CA GLN A 366 -22.58 9.66 34.79
C GLN A 366 -23.21 9.95 33.42
N THR A 367 -22.57 9.53 32.37
CA THR A 367 -22.97 9.74 30.98
C THR A 367 -22.65 8.52 30.14
N ASP A 368 -23.24 8.42 28.95
CA ASP A 368 -22.86 7.46 27.94
C ASP A 368 -22.07 8.17 26.85
N VAL A 369 -20.74 8.02 26.86
CA VAL A 369 -19.81 8.66 25.90
C VAL A 369 -20.21 8.34 24.46
N MET A 370 -20.54 7.10 24.16
CA MET A 370 -20.83 6.68 22.79
C MET A 370 -22.16 7.24 22.28
N ARG A 371 -23.17 7.23 23.12
CA ARG A 371 -24.48 7.85 22.84
C ARG A 371 -24.32 9.34 22.63
N THR A 372 -23.58 10.02 23.52
CA THR A 372 -23.32 11.46 23.43
C THR A 372 -22.66 11.85 22.11
N ILE A 373 -21.61 11.11 21.69
CA ILE A 373 -20.96 11.31 20.39
C ILE A 373 -21.96 11.09 19.24
N HIS A 374 -22.83 10.09 19.34
CA HIS A 374 -23.82 9.82 18.30
C HIS A 374 -24.84 10.96 18.15
N GLU A 375 -25.31 11.50 19.27
CA GLU A 375 -26.22 12.65 19.31
C GLU A 375 -25.57 13.87 18.63
N ASP A 376 -24.32 14.21 18.98
CA ASP A 376 -23.61 15.35 18.41
C ASP A 376 -23.25 15.18 16.92
N LEU A 377 -23.13 13.95 16.43
CA LEU A 377 -22.93 13.67 15.01
C LEU A 377 -24.23 13.71 14.19
N ALA A 378 -25.38 13.64 14.87
CA ALA A 378 -26.70 13.68 14.23
C ALA A 378 -27.34 15.09 14.27
N ALA A 379 -26.81 16.00 15.09
CA ALA A 379 -27.26 17.39 15.22
C ALA A 379 -26.67 18.27 14.11
#